data_892bf6140fc5f47ae9fd307fdc5bee2d
#
_entry.id   892bf6140fc5f47ae9fd307fdc5bee2d
#
_cell.length_a   1.000
_cell.length_b   1.000
_cell.length_c   1.000
_cell.angle_alpha   90.00
_cell.angle_beta   90.00
_cell.angle_gamma   90.00
#
_symmetry.space_group_name_H-M   'P 1'
#
loop_
_entity.id
_entity.type
_entity.pdbx_description
1 polymer ?
#
loop_
_entity_poly.entity_id
_entity_poly.type
_entity_poly.pdbx_seq_one_letter_code
_entity_poly.pdbx_strand_id
1 'polypeptide(L)'
;MSKSLINYLKGGLGFILFVVLCFVFYVVYKRYVTKYSLPEYAPNKEFVAGEKGETAEMLFFYTTWCPYCKKSRPAWDTLKREFVKYGDVNIIYREIDCDKEPGVADDYNVKGYPTIKMIYRNTTFEYDAKPDVETLKRFIRSSIKA
;
A
#
# COMPACT_ATOMS: atom_id res chain seq x y z
N MET A 1 -61.44 14.61 2.81
CA MET A 1 -60.11 14.14 3.19
C MET A 1 -59.45 15.28 3.92
N SER A 2 -59.11 15.10 5.22
CA SER A 2 -58.60 16.21 6.07
C SER A 2 -57.19 16.65 5.62
N LYS A 3 -56.92 17.97 5.56
CA LYS A 3 -55.63 18.56 5.20
C LYS A 3 -54.47 17.96 6.06
N SER A 4 -54.74 17.56 7.30
CA SER A 4 -53.78 16.90 8.18
C SER A 4 -53.36 15.55 7.66
N LEU A 5 -54.23 14.74 7.11
CA LEU A 5 -53.95 13.41 6.57
C LEU A 5 -53.01 13.46 5.35
N ILE A 6 -53.22 14.50 4.49
CA ILE A 6 -52.38 14.77 3.32
C ILE A 6 -50.93 15.17 3.73
N ASN A 7 -50.81 15.96 4.81
CA ASN A 7 -49.47 16.33 5.31
C ASN A 7 -48.73 15.16 5.94
N TYR A 8 -49.40 14.27 6.67
CA TYR A 8 -48.80 13.03 7.18
C TYR A 8 -48.39 12.06 6.05
N LEU A 9 -49.22 11.94 5.00
CA LEU A 9 -48.87 11.14 3.82
C LEU A 9 -47.65 11.70 3.07
N LYS A 10 -47.58 13.03 2.90
CA LYS A 10 -46.41 13.67 2.27
C LYS A 10 -45.15 13.51 3.12
N GLY A 11 -45.23 13.64 4.44
CA GLY A 11 -44.11 13.42 5.35
C GLY A 11 -43.62 11.98 5.34
N GLY A 12 -44.56 11.02 5.38
CA GLY A 12 -44.24 9.59 5.29
C GLY A 12 -43.59 9.19 3.97
N LEU A 13 -44.10 9.73 2.85
CA LEU A 13 -43.51 9.48 1.53
C LEU A 13 -42.08 10.06 1.43
N GLY A 14 -41.87 11.27 1.99
CA GLY A 14 -40.52 11.90 2.03
C GLY A 14 -39.54 11.08 2.86
N PHE A 15 -39.97 10.54 3.99
CA PHE A 15 -39.13 9.69 4.82
C PHE A 15 -38.75 8.38 4.12
N ILE A 16 -39.73 7.72 3.44
CA ILE A 16 -39.46 6.50 2.66
C ILE A 16 -38.47 6.78 1.53
N LEU A 17 -38.63 7.88 0.80
CA LEU A 17 -37.70 8.30 -0.25
C LEU A 17 -36.29 8.53 0.29
N PHE A 18 -36.16 9.16 1.47
CA PHE A 18 -34.87 9.38 2.11
C PHE A 18 -34.17 8.08 2.49
N VAL A 19 -34.93 7.13 3.07
CA VAL A 19 -34.39 5.80 3.43
C VAL A 19 -33.92 5.03 2.19
N VAL A 20 -34.70 5.08 1.11
CA VAL A 20 -34.33 4.45 -0.17
C VAL A 20 -33.06 5.08 -0.75
N LEU A 21 -32.94 6.40 -0.71
CA LEU A 21 -31.75 7.13 -1.17
C LEU A 21 -30.50 6.75 -0.34
N CYS A 22 -30.62 6.69 0.98
CA CYS A 22 -29.54 6.26 1.86
C CYS A 22 -29.13 4.81 1.57
N PHE A 23 -30.11 3.94 1.32
CA PHE A 23 -29.84 2.54 0.99
C PHE A 23 -29.13 2.41 -0.37
N VAL A 24 -29.58 3.12 -1.39
CA VAL A 24 -28.91 3.16 -2.70
C VAL A 24 -27.50 3.70 -2.57
N PHE A 25 -27.32 4.81 -1.83
CA PHE A 25 -26.00 5.36 -1.57
C PHE A 25 -25.09 4.37 -0.85
N TYR A 26 -25.60 3.66 0.17
CA TYR A 26 -24.86 2.62 0.87
C TYR A 26 -24.46 1.45 -0.05
N VAL A 27 -25.37 0.99 -0.92
CA VAL A 27 -25.09 -0.09 -1.88
C VAL A 27 -24.04 0.37 -2.90
N VAL A 28 -24.18 1.58 -3.43
CA VAL A 28 -23.22 2.18 -4.37
C VAL A 28 -21.86 2.35 -3.69
N TYR A 29 -21.83 2.91 -2.49
CA TYR A 29 -20.62 3.06 -1.69
C TYR A 29 -19.92 1.71 -1.47
N LYS A 30 -20.69 0.71 -1.02
CA LYS A 30 -20.16 -0.65 -0.81
C LYS A 30 -19.67 -1.29 -2.10
N ARG A 31 -20.35 -1.04 -3.23
CA ARG A 31 -19.98 -1.61 -4.53
C ARG A 31 -18.78 -0.93 -5.21
N TYR A 32 -18.60 0.36 -4.99
CA TYR A 32 -17.55 1.15 -5.65
C TYR A 32 -16.35 1.40 -4.73
N VAL A 33 -16.55 1.65 -3.45
CA VAL A 33 -15.47 1.97 -2.51
C VAL A 33 -14.82 0.72 -1.93
N THR A 34 -15.60 -0.32 -1.59
CA THR A 34 -15.02 -1.59 -1.12
C THR A 34 -14.41 -2.45 -2.24
N LYS A 35 -14.63 -2.10 -3.50
CA LYS A 35 -13.99 -2.78 -4.64
C LYS A 35 -12.55 -2.32 -4.88
N TYR A 36 -12.13 -1.24 -4.21
CA TYR A 36 -10.74 -0.85 -4.02
C TYR A 36 -10.12 -1.50 -2.78
N SER A 37 -10.64 -2.65 -2.33
CA SER A 37 -9.80 -3.55 -1.56
C SER A 37 -8.64 -3.90 -2.48
N LEU A 38 -7.43 -3.52 -2.04
CA LEU A 38 -6.17 -3.88 -2.66
C LEU A 38 -6.29 -5.31 -3.19
N PRO A 39 -5.81 -5.59 -4.41
CA PRO A 39 -5.64 -6.98 -4.79
C PRO A 39 -4.83 -7.58 -3.65
N GLU A 40 -5.45 -8.49 -2.90
CA GLU A 40 -4.75 -9.33 -1.94
C GLU A 40 -3.54 -9.84 -2.70
N TYR A 41 -2.34 -9.33 -2.31
CA TYR A 41 -1.10 -9.74 -2.94
C TYR A 41 -0.99 -11.24 -2.66
N ALA A 42 -1.51 -12.02 -3.60
CA ALA A 42 -1.20 -13.44 -3.66
C ALA A 42 0.27 -13.49 -4.10
N PRO A 43 1.21 -13.83 -3.20
CA PRO A 43 2.59 -14.05 -3.61
C PRO A 43 2.55 -15.09 -4.74
N ASN A 44 3.13 -14.75 -5.88
CA ASN A 44 3.18 -15.63 -7.04
C ASN A 44 3.82 -16.94 -6.62
N LYS A 45 3.01 -17.97 -6.36
CA LYS A 45 3.47 -19.29 -5.90
C LYS A 45 4.43 -19.95 -6.89
N GLU A 46 4.42 -19.49 -8.15
CA GLU A 46 5.35 -19.95 -9.18
C GLU A 46 6.81 -19.55 -8.90
N PHE A 47 7.05 -18.44 -8.20
CA PHE A 47 8.40 -18.00 -7.82
C PHE A 47 8.88 -18.60 -6.48
N VAL A 48 7.97 -19.12 -5.66
CA VAL A 48 8.30 -19.67 -4.33
C VAL A 48 8.58 -21.17 -4.35
N ALA A 49 8.25 -21.87 -5.46
CA ALA A 49 8.34 -23.33 -5.55
C ALA A 49 9.77 -23.90 -5.68
N GLY A 50 10.82 -23.06 -5.70
CA GLY A 50 12.21 -23.49 -5.96
C GLY A 50 13.22 -23.30 -4.85
N GLU A 51 13.00 -22.44 -3.86
CA GLU A 51 13.99 -22.18 -2.82
C GLU A 51 13.38 -22.23 -1.39
N LYS A 52 13.84 -23.18 -0.60
CA LYS A 52 13.65 -23.22 0.85
C LYS A 52 14.45 -22.11 1.54
N GLY A 53 14.11 -20.83 1.29
CA GLY A 53 14.74 -19.67 1.90
C GLY A 53 13.68 -18.72 2.47
N GLU A 54 14.00 -18.08 3.58
CA GLU A 54 13.20 -16.95 4.06
C GLU A 54 13.25 -15.80 3.03
N THR A 55 12.19 -15.00 2.93
CA THR A 55 12.14 -13.85 2.04
C THR A 55 11.99 -12.57 2.82
N ALA A 56 12.66 -11.52 2.38
CA ALA A 56 12.49 -10.15 2.85
C ALA A 56 12.06 -9.28 1.67
N GLU A 57 11.13 -8.37 1.89
CA GLU A 57 10.65 -7.47 0.84
C GLU A 57 11.13 -6.04 1.11
N MET A 58 11.82 -5.44 0.13
CA MET A 58 12.24 -4.05 0.15
C MET A 58 11.28 -3.21 -0.70
N LEU A 59 10.67 -2.21 -0.11
CA LEU A 59 9.67 -1.33 -0.73
C LEU A 59 10.27 0.06 -0.92
N PHE A 60 10.20 0.58 -2.14
CA PHE A 60 10.60 1.94 -2.49
C PHE A 60 9.36 2.74 -2.91
N PHE A 61 8.89 3.61 -2.04
CA PHE A 61 7.77 4.50 -2.30
C PHE A 61 8.27 5.80 -2.92
N TYR A 62 7.76 6.12 -4.10
CA TYR A 62 8.22 7.28 -4.85
C TYR A 62 7.08 7.96 -5.61
N THR A 63 7.37 9.17 -6.11
CA THR A 63 6.55 9.86 -7.11
C THR A 63 7.45 10.34 -8.25
N THR A 64 6.87 10.50 -9.43
CA THR A 64 7.64 10.86 -10.64
C THR A 64 8.18 12.28 -10.62
N TRP A 65 7.49 13.19 -9.93
CA TRP A 65 7.84 14.60 -9.79
C TRP A 65 8.85 14.88 -8.66
N CYS A 66 9.09 13.93 -7.75
CA CYS A 66 9.94 14.14 -6.57
C CYS A 66 11.43 14.18 -6.93
N PRO A 67 12.15 15.30 -6.71
CA PRO A 67 13.57 15.41 -7.02
C PRO A 67 14.46 14.52 -6.13
N TYR A 68 14.05 14.30 -4.87
CA TYR A 68 14.78 13.40 -3.96
C TYR A 68 14.64 11.93 -4.37
N CYS A 69 13.51 11.54 -4.92
CA CYS A 69 13.31 10.20 -5.49
C CYS A 69 14.26 9.96 -6.67
N LYS A 70 14.40 10.96 -7.57
CA LYS A 70 15.33 10.88 -8.69
C LYS A 70 16.79 10.75 -8.23
N LYS A 71 17.17 11.45 -7.15
CA LYS A 71 18.53 11.35 -6.56
C LYS A 71 18.79 10.00 -5.90
N SER A 72 17.77 9.36 -5.35
CA SER A 72 17.89 8.08 -4.63
C SER A 72 17.84 6.87 -5.57
N ARG A 73 17.26 7.03 -6.76
CA ARG A 73 17.08 5.94 -7.73
C ARG A 73 18.36 5.21 -8.11
N PRO A 74 19.49 5.86 -8.41
CA PRO A 74 20.72 5.15 -8.75
C PRO A 74 21.22 4.21 -7.65
N ALA A 75 21.11 4.63 -6.38
CA ALA A 75 21.49 3.79 -5.24
C ALA A 75 20.54 2.58 -5.11
N TRP A 76 19.25 2.80 -5.29
CA TRP A 76 18.23 1.75 -5.30
C TRP A 76 18.46 0.74 -6.43
N ASP A 77 18.67 1.19 -7.66
CA ASP A 77 18.90 0.33 -8.82
C ASP A 77 20.18 -0.49 -8.70
N THR A 78 21.22 0.10 -8.09
CA THR A 78 22.46 -0.62 -7.80
C THR A 78 22.25 -1.69 -6.73
N LEU A 79 21.58 -1.34 -5.64
CA LEU A 79 21.24 -2.28 -4.58
C LEU A 79 20.45 -3.49 -5.12
N LYS A 80 19.42 -3.23 -5.92
CA LYS A 80 18.56 -4.24 -6.54
C LYS A 80 19.33 -5.22 -7.42
N ARG A 81 20.39 -4.76 -8.10
CA ARG A 81 21.24 -5.64 -8.92
C ARG A 81 22.24 -6.43 -8.12
N GLU A 82 22.80 -5.84 -7.06
CA GLU A 82 23.96 -6.40 -6.37
C GLU A 82 23.62 -7.16 -5.10
N PHE A 83 22.47 -6.88 -4.50
CA PHE A 83 22.14 -7.38 -3.17
C PHE A 83 20.81 -8.13 -3.15
N VAL A 84 20.78 -9.27 -3.85
CA VAL A 84 19.56 -10.10 -3.99
C VAL A 84 19.39 -11.15 -2.89
N LYS A 85 20.45 -11.37 -2.08
CA LYS A 85 20.44 -12.36 -1.01
C LYS A 85 21.34 -11.94 0.15
N TYR A 86 20.94 -12.28 1.37
CA TYR A 86 21.79 -12.15 2.56
C TYR A 86 21.61 -13.38 3.45
N GLY A 87 22.67 -14.20 3.60
CA GLY A 87 22.57 -15.52 4.24
C GLY A 87 21.59 -16.41 3.48
N ASP A 88 20.60 -16.94 4.19
CA ASP A 88 19.53 -17.77 3.62
C ASP A 88 18.28 -16.98 3.23
N VAL A 89 18.31 -15.64 3.38
CA VAL A 89 17.17 -14.75 3.10
C VAL A 89 17.29 -14.19 1.69
N ASN A 90 16.29 -14.42 0.86
CA ASN A 90 16.15 -13.81 -0.46
C ASN A 90 15.50 -12.42 -0.33
N ILE A 91 16.00 -11.43 -1.06
CA ILE A 91 15.50 -10.05 -1.00
C ILE A 91 14.74 -9.73 -2.27
N ILE A 92 13.46 -9.44 -2.09
CA ILE A 92 12.56 -9.04 -3.17
C ILE A 92 12.46 -7.51 -3.16
N TYR A 93 12.60 -6.88 -4.32
CA TYR A 93 12.52 -5.42 -4.47
C TYR A 93 11.24 -5.03 -5.19
N ARG A 94 10.48 -4.13 -4.58
CA ARG A 94 9.24 -3.58 -5.15
C ARG A 94 9.29 -2.06 -5.14
N GLU A 95 8.87 -1.48 -6.27
CA GLU A 95 8.76 -0.03 -6.44
C GLU A 95 7.29 0.34 -6.53
N ILE A 96 6.87 1.31 -5.73
CA ILE A 96 5.48 1.74 -5.62
C ILE A 96 5.40 3.19 -6.05
N ASP A 97 4.74 3.41 -7.19
CA ASP A 97 4.43 4.74 -7.71
C ASP A 97 3.19 5.27 -6.96
N CYS A 98 3.42 6.14 -5.98
CA CYS A 98 2.36 6.63 -5.10
C CYS A 98 1.37 7.58 -5.79
N ASP A 99 1.70 8.08 -7.00
CA ASP A 99 0.74 8.79 -7.82
C ASP A 99 -0.30 7.85 -8.45
N LYS A 100 0.10 6.59 -8.72
CA LYS A 100 -0.77 5.56 -9.29
C LYS A 100 -1.42 4.67 -8.24
N GLU A 101 -0.73 4.43 -7.14
CA GLU A 101 -1.13 3.52 -6.06
C GLU A 101 -1.23 4.26 -4.70
N PRO A 102 -2.02 5.34 -4.58
CA PRO A 102 -2.08 6.13 -3.35
C PRO A 102 -2.57 5.32 -2.15
N GLY A 103 -3.49 4.38 -2.35
CA GLY A 103 -4.00 3.51 -1.28
C GLY A 103 -2.90 2.64 -0.66
N VAL A 104 -1.93 2.17 -1.46
CA VAL A 104 -0.78 1.41 -0.95
C VAL A 104 0.11 2.30 -0.08
N ALA A 105 0.34 3.56 -0.47
CA ALA A 105 1.10 4.50 0.34
C ALA A 105 0.42 4.77 1.69
N ASP A 106 -0.91 4.88 1.71
CA ASP A 106 -1.69 5.06 2.94
C ASP A 106 -1.62 3.84 3.86
N ASP A 107 -1.73 2.63 3.32
CA ASP A 107 -1.63 1.38 4.09
C ASP A 107 -0.28 1.23 4.79
N TYR A 108 0.78 1.68 4.14
CA TYR A 108 2.12 1.70 4.72
C TYR A 108 2.42 2.98 5.51
N ASN A 109 1.44 3.88 5.71
CA ASN A 109 1.58 5.15 6.44
C ASN A 109 2.75 5.99 5.92
N VAL A 110 2.89 6.10 4.60
CA VAL A 110 3.93 6.88 3.92
C VAL A 110 3.60 8.36 3.99
N LYS A 111 4.44 9.17 4.65
CA LYS A 111 4.21 10.60 4.88
C LYS A 111 5.04 11.51 3.97
N GLY A 112 5.96 10.96 3.21
CA GLY A 112 6.86 11.72 2.34
C GLY A 112 7.59 10.84 1.35
N TYR A 113 8.29 11.45 0.41
CA TYR A 113 8.99 10.73 -0.67
C TYR A 113 10.45 11.19 -0.82
N PRO A 114 11.38 10.25 -1.09
CA PRO A 114 11.18 8.81 -1.08
C PRO A 114 11.05 8.26 0.34
N THR A 115 10.25 7.21 0.52
CA THR A 115 10.26 6.38 1.72
C THR A 115 10.71 4.98 1.32
N ILE A 116 11.58 4.38 2.12
CA ILE A 116 12.04 3.01 1.92
C ILE A 116 11.66 2.19 3.16
N LYS A 117 11.01 1.06 2.93
CA LYS A 117 10.63 0.14 4.02
C LYS A 117 11.10 -1.26 3.68
N MET A 118 11.31 -2.07 4.70
CA MET A 118 11.59 -3.48 4.58
C MET A 118 10.59 -4.28 5.40
N ILE A 119 10.05 -5.33 4.81
CA ILE A 119 9.20 -6.29 5.50
C ILE A 119 9.99 -7.60 5.64
N TYR A 120 10.13 -8.04 6.88
CA TYR A 120 10.75 -9.31 7.18
C TYR A 120 10.09 -9.94 8.40
N ARG A 121 9.71 -11.23 8.32
CA ARG A 121 9.02 -11.96 9.38
C ARG A 121 7.82 -11.21 9.97
N ASN A 122 6.98 -10.66 9.11
CA ASN A 122 5.79 -9.86 9.49
C ASN A 122 6.09 -8.55 10.24
N THR A 123 7.35 -8.12 10.28
CA THR A 123 7.77 -6.85 10.87
C THR A 123 8.14 -5.87 9.78
N THR A 124 7.65 -4.64 9.89
CA THR A 124 7.98 -3.55 8.96
C THR A 124 9.04 -2.65 9.58
N PHE A 125 10.17 -2.50 8.91
CA PHE A 125 11.25 -1.59 9.27
C PHE A 125 11.23 -0.39 8.32
N GLU A 126 11.44 0.80 8.84
CA GLU A 126 11.54 2.02 8.02
C GLU A 126 12.97 2.51 7.99
N TYR A 127 13.44 2.87 6.80
CA TYR A 127 14.77 3.44 6.57
C TYR A 127 14.70 4.96 6.70
N ASP A 128 15.45 5.53 7.63
CA ASP A 128 15.41 6.95 8.01
C ASP A 128 16.68 7.74 7.63
N ALA A 129 17.59 7.16 6.85
CA ALA A 129 18.83 7.80 6.46
C ALA A 129 18.83 8.25 4.97
N LYS A 130 19.86 8.97 4.56
CA LYS A 130 20.03 9.30 3.14
C LYS A 130 20.34 8.04 2.35
N PRO A 131 19.58 7.75 1.28
CA PRO A 131 19.76 6.54 0.51
C PRO A 131 21.09 6.54 -0.25
N ASP A 132 21.99 5.67 0.18
CA ASP A 132 23.17 5.25 -0.55
C ASP A 132 23.32 3.72 -0.43
N VAL A 133 24.10 3.11 -1.32
CA VAL A 133 24.19 1.65 -1.43
C VAL A 133 24.67 0.99 -0.14
N GLU A 134 25.68 1.55 0.52
CA GLU A 134 26.26 0.93 1.72
C GLU A 134 25.35 1.07 2.94
N THR A 135 24.69 2.23 3.12
CA THR A 135 23.74 2.39 4.21
C THR A 135 22.50 1.53 4.02
N LEU A 136 22.01 1.37 2.79
CA LEU A 136 20.92 0.46 2.47
C LEU A 136 21.30 -1.01 2.72
N LYS A 137 22.50 -1.44 2.32
CA LYS A 137 23.01 -2.79 2.63
C LYS A 137 23.10 -3.01 4.14
N ARG A 138 23.56 -2.01 4.90
CA ARG A 138 23.63 -2.07 6.37
C ARG A 138 22.24 -2.17 6.99
N PHE A 139 21.28 -1.40 6.51
CA PHE A 139 19.88 -1.45 6.95
C PHE A 139 19.31 -2.85 6.77
N ILE A 140 19.44 -3.45 5.58
CA ILE A 140 18.97 -4.81 5.32
C ILE A 140 19.59 -5.80 6.29
N ARG A 141 20.92 -5.74 6.49
CA ARG A 141 21.64 -6.64 7.41
C ARG A 141 21.17 -6.48 8.85
N SER A 142 20.90 -5.26 9.31
CA SER A 142 20.43 -5.01 10.67
C SER A 142 18.99 -5.48 10.86
N SER A 143 18.10 -5.25 9.89
CA SER A 143 16.69 -5.66 9.94
C SER A 143 16.50 -7.18 9.90
N ILE A 144 17.40 -7.91 9.19
CA ILE A 144 17.36 -9.39 9.17
C ILE A 144 17.87 -10.01 10.48
N LYS A 145 18.73 -9.29 11.21
CA LYS A 145 19.29 -9.76 12.49
C LYS A 145 18.43 -9.41 13.70
N ALA A 146 17.48 -8.47 13.54
CA ALA A 146 16.57 -8.04 14.59
C ALA A 146 15.48 -9.08 14.84
#